data_8838465c58427978c5ac742ad2d3269d
#
_entry.id   8838465c58427978c5ac742ad2d3269d
#
_cell.length_a   1.000
_cell.length_b   1.000
_cell.length_c   1.000
_cell.angle_alpha   90.00
_cell.angle_beta   90.00
_cell.angle_gamma   90.00
#
_symmetry.space_group_name_H-M   'P 1'
#
loop_
_entity.id
_entity.type
_entity.pdbx_description
1 polymer ?
#
loop_
_entity_poly.entity_id
_entity_poly.type
_entity_poly.pdbx_seq_one_letter_code
_entity_poly.pdbx_strand_id
1 'polypeptide(L)'
;MQKNFIFSDTETTGLREKDFIQIIQSASILTDESFERIDAQNIESRPLPWVVPQPGAYLVHKKISSLDSNTSHYQMMKDIYETWQKWSDDKQSIFITYNGHQFDEELYRRQFYWNLLPPYITCLLYTSDAADEKYR
;
A
#
# COMPACT_ATOMS: atom_id res chain seq x y z
N MET A 1 -26.25 3.10 -0.33
CA MET A 1 -24.96 3.70 -0.66
C MET A 1 -24.15 2.75 -1.53
N GLN A 2 -23.62 3.24 -2.63
CA GLN A 2 -22.79 2.43 -3.52
C GLN A 2 -21.42 2.16 -2.88
N LYS A 3 -20.98 0.90 -2.93
CA LYS A 3 -19.69 0.50 -2.39
C LYS A 3 -18.66 0.32 -3.50
N ASN A 4 -17.44 0.67 -3.23
CA ASN A 4 -16.30 0.38 -4.10
C ASN A 4 -15.29 -0.46 -3.35
N PHE A 5 -14.44 -1.16 -4.09
CA PHE A 5 -13.35 -1.93 -3.50
C PHE A 5 -12.01 -1.35 -3.96
N ILE A 6 -11.09 -1.22 -3.02
CA ILE A 6 -9.72 -0.86 -3.31
C ILE A 6 -8.85 -2.06 -2.99
N PHE A 7 -8.34 -2.71 -4.03
CA PHE A 7 -7.39 -3.81 -3.88
C PHE A 7 -5.98 -3.24 -3.90
N SER A 8 -5.16 -3.62 -2.94
CA SER A 8 -3.80 -3.12 -2.85
C SER A 8 -2.81 -4.23 -2.57
N ASP A 9 -1.63 -4.10 -3.15
CA ASP A 9 -0.50 -4.97 -2.91
C ASP A 9 0.78 -4.15 -2.88
N THR A 10 1.74 -4.57 -2.06
CA THR A 10 3.00 -3.86 -1.88
C THR A 10 4.20 -4.76 -2.13
N GLU A 11 5.30 -4.13 -2.57
CA GLU A 11 6.63 -4.71 -2.50
C GLU A 11 7.48 -3.84 -1.57
N THR A 12 8.34 -4.48 -0.80
CA THR A 12 9.05 -3.82 0.29
C THR A 12 10.55 -4.06 0.24
N THR A 13 11.30 -3.28 1.01
CA THR A 13 12.76 -3.42 1.10
C THR A 13 13.20 -4.61 1.93
N GLY A 14 12.30 -5.25 2.66
CA GLY A 14 12.70 -6.30 3.58
C GLY A 14 11.58 -7.24 3.95
N LEU A 15 11.92 -8.20 4.77
CA LEU A 15 11.00 -9.19 5.29
C LEU A 15 10.30 -8.64 6.54
N ARG A 16 9.12 -9.16 6.77
CA ARG A 16 8.17 -8.72 7.77
C ARG A 16 8.75 -8.46 9.17
N GLU A 17 9.70 -9.28 9.59
CA GLU A 17 10.21 -9.27 10.95
C GLU A 17 11.40 -8.34 11.15
N LYS A 18 11.76 -7.56 10.14
CA LYS A 18 12.89 -6.66 10.21
C LYS A 18 12.43 -5.24 10.48
N ASP A 19 13.29 -4.49 11.17
CA ASP A 19 13.06 -3.08 11.42
C ASP A 19 13.17 -2.26 10.14
N PHE A 20 12.49 -1.13 10.11
CA PHE A 20 12.58 -0.16 9.03
C PHE A 20 12.34 -0.74 7.63
N ILE A 21 11.31 -1.55 7.51
CA ILE A 21 10.82 -2.01 6.21
C ILE A 21 10.11 -0.86 5.52
N GLN A 22 10.50 -0.58 4.27
CA GLN A 22 9.86 0.46 3.48
C GLN A 22 9.10 -0.15 2.31
N ILE A 23 7.91 0.40 2.02
CA ILE A 23 7.21 0.12 0.77
C ILE A 23 7.98 0.79 -0.37
N ILE A 24 8.34 0.04 -1.38
CA ILE A 24 9.02 0.55 -2.57
C ILE A 24 8.14 0.47 -3.82
N GLN A 25 7.07 -0.29 -3.76
CA GLN A 25 6.06 -0.31 -4.79
C GLN A 25 4.70 -0.51 -4.16
N SER A 26 3.72 0.23 -4.64
CA SER A 26 2.33 0.08 -4.27
C SER A 26 1.49 0.01 -5.53
N ALA A 27 0.72 -1.05 -5.66
CA ALA A 27 -0.24 -1.21 -6.74
C ALA A 27 -1.64 -1.26 -6.15
N SER A 28 -2.53 -0.41 -6.63
CA SER A 28 -3.91 -0.34 -6.16
C SER A 28 -4.86 -0.33 -7.34
N ILE A 29 -5.98 -1.02 -7.18
CA ILE A 29 -7.04 -1.07 -8.19
C ILE A 29 -8.35 -0.73 -7.52
N LEU A 30 -9.07 0.24 -8.11
CA LEU A 30 -10.41 0.60 -7.69
C LEU A 30 -11.42 -0.16 -8.55
N THR A 31 -12.36 -0.84 -7.91
CA THR A 31 -13.46 -1.52 -8.60
C THR A 31 -14.81 -1.09 -8.05
N ASP A 32 -15.86 -1.36 -8.81
CA ASP A 32 -17.23 -1.25 -8.32
C ASP A 32 -17.67 -2.54 -7.61
N GLU A 33 -18.95 -2.61 -7.24
CA GLU A 33 -19.53 -3.76 -6.55
C GLU A 33 -19.50 -5.05 -7.39
N SER A 34 -19.43 -4.92 -8.70
CA SER A 34 -19.35 -6.06 -9.63
C SER A 34 -17.92 -6.44 -9.96
N PHE A 35 -16.96 -5.86 -9.29
CA PHE A 35 -15.52 -6.05 -9.52
C PHE A 35 -15.05 -5.57 -10.90
N GLU A 36 -15.80 -4.67 -11.50
CA GLU A 36 -15.35 -4.00 -12.72
C GLU A 36 -14.36 -2.91 -12.37
N ARG A 37 -13.24 -2.90 -13.04
CA ARG A 37 -12.17 -1.93 -12.79
C ARG A 37 -12.61 -0.54 -13.19
N ILE A 38 -12.47 0.41 -12.27
CA ILE A 38 -12.75 1.82 -12.50
C ILE A 38 -11.46 2.59 -12.74
N ASP A 39 -10.43 2.32 -11.92
CA ASP A 39 -9.16 3.05 -11.97
C ASP A 39 -8.06 2.16 -11.39
N ALA A 40 -6.82 2.58 -11.58
CA ALA A 40 -5.67 1.88 -11.00
C ALA A 40 -4.51 2.85 -10.79
N GLN A 41 -3.67 2.52 -9.84
CA GLN A 41 -2.42 3.23 -9.60
C GLN A 41 -1.32 2.20 -9.35
N ASN A 42 -0.17 2.41 -9.98
CA ASN A 42 1.02 1.63 -9.71
C ASN A 42 2.18 2.60 -9.61
N ILE A 43 2.81 2.65 -8.46
CA ILE A 43 3.85 3.64 -8.19
C ILE A 43 5.01 2.98 -7.45
N GLU A 44 6.22 3.38 -7.81
CA GLU A 44 7.45 2.86 -7.27
C GLU A 44 8.31 4.01 -6.75
N SER A 45 8.98 3.81 -5.61
CA SER A 45 9.89 4.82 -5.06
C SER A 45 11.27 4.23 -4.80
N ARG A 46 12.25 5.11 -4.72
CA ARG A 46 13.57 4.70 -4.25
C ARG A 46 13.54 4.51 -2.73
N PRO A 47 14.43 3.66 -2.18
CA PRO A 47 14.58 3.55 -0.73
C PRO A 47 15.07 4.85 -0.11
N LEU A 48 14.64 5.10 1.13
CA LEU A 48 15.19 6.19 1.93
C LEU A 48 16.68 5.93 2.21
N PRO A 49 17.50 7.00 2.38
CA PRO A 49 18.94 6.83 2.52
C PRO A 49 19.39 5.95 3.67
N TRP A 50 18.62 5.87 4.74
CA TRP A 50 18.94 5.06 5.93
C TRP A 50 18.32 3.67 5.89
N VAL A 51 17.52 3.33 4.88
CA VAL A 51 16.92 2.02 4.76
C VAL A 51 17.84 1.13 3.95
N VAL A 52 18.23 0.00 4.54
CA VAL A 52 19.10 -0.96 3.88
C VAL A 52 18.22 -2.00 3.18
N PRO A 53 18.26 -2.05 1.84
CA PRO A 53 17.51 -3.08 1.11
C PRO A 53 18.01 -4.48 1.46
N GLN A 54 17.09 -5.37 1.76
CA GLN A 54 17.42 -6.75 2.10
C GLN A 54 17.44 -7.61 0.84
N PRO A 55 18.55 -8.29 0.55
CA PRO A 55 18.66 -9.11 -0.67
C PRO A 55 17.56 -10.15 -0.80
N GLY A 56 17.13 -10.75 0.33
CA GLY A 56 16.07 -11.75 0.31
C GLY A 56 14.76 -11.23 -0.26
N ALA A 57 14.38 -9.99 0.07
CA ALA A 57 13.17 -9.37 -0.47
C ALA A 57 13.33 -9.11 -1.97
N TYR A 58 14.47 -8.59 -2.40
CA TYR A 58 14.71 -8.28 -3.80
C TYR A 58 14.82 -9.53 -4.68
N LEU A 59 15.25 -10.65 -4.13
CA LEU A 59 15.21 -11.92 -4.85
C LEU A 59 13.79 -12.39 -5.12
N VAL A 60 12.85 -12.04 -4.26
CA VAL A 60 11.44 -12.42 -4.42
C VAL A 60 10.74 -11.51 -5.42
N HIS A 61 10.74 -10.18 -5.19
CA HIS A 61 9.96 -9.27 -6.03
C HIS A 61 10.70 -8.74 -7.24
N LYS A 62 12.03 -8.83 -7.27
CA LYS A 62 12.87 -8.43 -8.41
C LYS A 62 12.75 -6.95 -8.80
N LYS A 63 12.38 -6.10 -7.85
CA LYS A 63 12.18 -4.65 -8.11
C LYS A 63 13.47 -3.85 -7.99
N ILE A 64 14.54 -4.32 -8.63
CA ILE A 64 15.83 -3.64 -8.63
C ILE A 64 15.72 -2.21 -9.19
N SER A 65 14.80 -1.99 -10.12
CA SER A 65 14.52 -0.66 -10.67
C SER A 65 14.15 0.37 -9.62
N SER A 66 13.60 -0.06 -8.47
CA SER A 66 13.25 0.86 -7.39
C SER A 66 14.47 1.59 -6.85
N LEU A 67 15.64 0.96 -6.86
CA LEU A 67 16.87 1.57 -6.33
C LEU A 67 17.25 2.85 -7.06
N ASP A 68 16.89 2.94 -8.34
CA ASP A 68 17.20 4.08 -9.19
C ASP A 68 15.96 4.93 -9.52
N SER A 69 14.86 4.73 -8.81
CA SER A 69 13.64 5.48 -9.05
C SER A 69 13.85 6.96 -8.76
N ASN A 70 13.30 7.83 -9.62
CA ASN A 70 13.29 9.27 -9.40
C ASN A 70 12.22 9.71 -8.39
N THR A 71 11.31 8.83 -8.03
CA THR A 71 10.25 9.13 -7.08
C THR A 71 10.73 8.94 -5.66
N SER A 72 10.60 9.97 -4.84
CA SER A 72 10.93 9.87 -3.42
C SER A 72 9.86 9.09 -2.67
N HIS A 73 10.23 8.60 -1.50
CA HIS A 73 9.27 7.94 -0.62
C HIS A 73 8.10 8.86 -0.26
N TYR A 74 8.38 10.11 0.07
CA TYR A 74 7.35 11.09 0.37
C TYR A 74 6.38 11.29 -0.80
N GLN A 75 6.91 11.46 -2.00
CA GLN A 75 6.07 11.69 -3.18
C GLN A 75 5.17 10.48 -3.45
N MET A 76 5.71 9.27 -3.32
CA MET A 76 4.93 8.06 -3.48
C MET A 76 3.79 7.99 -2.45
N MET A 77 4.09 8.18 -1.18
CA MET A 77 3.08 8.08 -0.12
C MET A 77 2.02 9.18 -0.25
N LYS A 78 2.42 10.37 -0.64
CA LYS A 78 1.51 11.48 -0.91
C LYS A 78 0.56 11.14 -2.07
N ASP A 79 1.10 10.61 -3.15
CA ASP A 79 0.30 10.24 -4.32
C ASP A 79 -0.69 9.12 -3.99
N ILE A 80 -0.27 8.13 -3.21
CA ILE A 80 -1.14 7.06 -2.73
C ILE A 80 -2.29 7.64 -1.89
N TYR A 81 -1.94 8.50 -0.94
CA TYR A 81 -2.92 9.11 -0.05
C TYR A 81 -3.97 9.93 -0.83
N GLU A 82 -3.52 10.78 -1.73
CA GLU A 82 -4.40 11.61 -2.53
C GLU A 82 -5.31 10.78 -3.44
N THR A 83 -4.76 9.73 -4.04
CA THR A 83 -5.53 8.84 -4.89
C THR A 83 -6.60 8.08 -4.11
N TRP A 84 -6.24 7.51 -2.98
CA TRP A 84 -7.21 6.79 -2.14
C TRP A 84 -8.26 7.72 -1.55
N GLN A 85 -7.88 8.94 -1.19
CA GLN A 85 -8.83 9.94 -0.73
C GLN A 85 -9.84 10.29 -1.82
N LYS A 86 -9.37 10.52 -3.03
CA LYS A 86 -10.22 10.78 -4.18
C LYS A 86 -11.16 9.62 -4.47
N TRP A 87 -10.66 8.40 -4.41
CA TRP A 87 -11.46 7.21 -4.67
C TRP A 87 -12.55 6.99 -3.62
N SER A 88 -12.36 7.52 -2.42
CA SER A 88 -13.28 7.34 -1.30
C SER A 88 -14.19 8.54 -1.06
N ASP A 89 -14.12 9.58 -1.89
CA ASP A 89 -14.73 10.88 -1.60
C ASP A 89 -16.24 10.81 -1.45
N ASP A 90 -16.94 10.21 -2.40
CA ASP A 90 -18.41 10.15 -2.40
C ASP A 90 -18.97 8.75 -2.17
N LYS A 91 -18.13 7.80 -1.77
CA LYS A 91 -18.54 6.40 -1.72
C LYS A 91 -17.90 5.69 -0.54
N GLN A 92 -18.61 4.71 -0.01
CA GLN A 92 -18.01 3.79 0.94
C GLN A 92 -17.02 2.89 0.19
N SER A 93 -15.78 2.93 0.59
CA SER A 93 -14.74 2.07 0.02
C SER A 93 -14.31 1.02 1.01
N ILE A 94 -14.14 -0.20 0.52
CA ILE A 94 -13.63 -1.32 1.29
C ILE A 94 -12.20 -1.58 0.81
N PHE A 95 -11.27 -1.49 1.72
CA PHE A 95 -9.86 -1.73 1.43
C PHE A 95 -9.56 -3.21 1.59
N ILE A 96 -9.07 -3.85 0.53
CA ILE A 96 -8.86 -5.29 0.49
C ILE A 96 -7.38 -5.57 0.19
N THR A 97 -6.75 -6.36 1.06
CA THR A 97 -5.39 -6.84 0.86
C THR A 97 -5.31 -8.32 1.19
N TYR A 98 -4.32 -8.99 0.64
CA TYR A 98 -3.98 -10.34 1.05
C TYR A 98 -3.06 -10.29 2.27
N ASN A 99 -3.52 -10.80 3.40
CA ASN A 99 -2.78 -10.77 4.67
C ASN A 99 -2.40 -9.34 5.12
N GLY A 100 -3.15 -8.34 4.65
CA GLY A 100 -2.82 -6.93 4.85
C GLY A 100 -2.95 -6.47 6.28
N HIS A 101 -3.84 -7.10 7.05
CA HIS A 101 -4.03 -6.79 8.46
C HIS A 101 -2.72 -6.96 9.25
N GLN A 102 -1.95 -7.97 8.92
CA GLN A 102 -0.70 -8.27 9.62
C GLN A 102 0.52 -7.60 8.99
N PHE A 103 0.41 -7.07 7.79
CA PHE A 103 1.57 -6.57 7.07
C PHE A 103 1.30 -5.27 6.34
N ASP A 104 0.55 -5.32 5.22
CA ASP A 104 0.42 -4.16 4.32
C ASP A 104 -0.26 -2.96 4.98
N GLU A 105 -1.35 -3.18 5.70
CA GLU A 105 -2.10 -2.10 6.32
C GLU A 105 -1.26 -1.38 7.37
N GLU A 106 -0.53 -2.12 8.19
CA GLU A 106 0.35 -1.53 9.19
C GLU A 106 1.49 -0.75 8.55
N LEU A 107 2.06 -1.28 7.47
CA LEU A 107 3.11 -0.59 6.74
C LEU A 107 2.62 0.73 6.15
N TYR A 108 1.45 0.74 5.54
CA TYR A 108 0.87 1.97 5.02
C TYR A 108 0.67 2.99 6.13
N ARG A 109 0.10 2.60 7.27
CA ARG A 109 -0.11 3.51 8.39
C ARG A 109 1.18 4.12 8.88
N ARG A 110 2.21 3.30 9.10
CA ARG A 110 3.51 3.79 9.55
C ARG A 110 4.11 4.77 8.58
N GLN A 111 4.04 4.46 7.31
CA GLN A 111 4.71 5.25 6.30
C GLN A 111 3.95 6.52 5.95
N PHE A 112 2.64 6.53 6.07
CA PHE A 112 1.90 7.78 6.07
C PHE A 112 2.34 8.66 7.23
N TYR A 113 2.45 8.09 8.42
CA TYR A 113 2.88 8.83 9.61
C TYR A 113 4.31 9.40 9.45
N TRP A 114 5.23 8.62 8.92
CA TRP A 114 6.59 9.08 8.67
C TRP A 114 6.64 10.32 7.76
N ASN A 115 5.68 10.44 6.88
CA ASN A 115 5.62 11.51 5.91
C ASN A 115 4.64 12.61 6.32
N LEU A 116 4.21 12.62 7.57
CA LEU A 116 3.29 13.61 8.14
C LEU A 116 1.94 13.66 7.41
N LEU A 117 1.52 12.53 6.87
CA LEU A 117 0.21 12.34 6.29
C LEU A 117 -0.70 11.66 7.31
N PRO A 118 -2.02 11.88 7.24
CA PRO A 118 -2.95 11.23 8.17
C PRO A 118 -2.81 9.70 8.08
N PRO A 119 -2.49 9.01 9.20
CA PRO A 119 -2.13 7.60 9.14
C PRO A 119 -3.33 6.66 9.10
N TYR A 120 -4.54 7.16 9.24
CA TYR A 120 -5.72 6.33 9.42
C TYR A 120 -6.64 6.28 8.21
N ILE A 121 -6.14 6.58 7.02
CA ILE A 121 -6.96 6.53 5.82
C ILE A 121 -7.52 5.13 5.58
N THR A 122 -6.75 4.08 5.87
CA THR A 122 -7.21 2.70 5.76
C THR A 122 -8.25 2.33 6.81
N CYS A 123 -8.26 3.03 7.92
CA CYS A 123 -9.27 2.85 8.97
C CYS A 123 -10.56 3.60 8.65
N LEU A 124 -10.48 4.69 7.90
CA LEU A 124 -11.65 5.39 7.36
C LEU A 124 -12.27 4.60 6.21
N LEU A 125 -11.46 3.81 5.53
CA LEU A 125 -11.90 2.82 4.58
C LEU A 125 -12.19 1.54 5.36
N TYR A 126 -13.26 0.88 5.03
CA TYR A 126 -13.56 -0.42 5.65
C TYR A 126 -12.52 -1.43 5.15
N THR A 127 -11.78 -2.06 6.06
CA THR A 127 -10.71 -2.99 5.72
C THR A 127 -11.18 -4.43 5.86
N SER A 128 -10.95 -5.25 4.85
CA SER A 128 -11.19 -6.68 4.87
C SER A 128 -9.96 -7.41 4.35
N ASP A 129 -9.63 -8.53 4.96
CA ASP A 129 -8.52 -9.39 4.56
C ASP A 129 -9.02 -10.83 4.48
N ALA A 130 -9.12 -11.33 3.26
CA ALA A 130 -9.62 -12.67 3.01
C ALA A 130 -8.75 -13.77 3.61
N ALA A 131 -7.45 -13.53 3.75
CA ALA A 131 -6.55 -14.48 4.38
C ALA A 131 -6.73 -14.55 5.89
N ASP A 132 -7.05 -13.43 6.50
CA ASP A 132 -7.20 -13.31 7.95
C ASP A 132 -8.43 -14.05 8.46
N GLU A 133 -9.50 -14.06 7.70
CA GLU A 133 -10.74 -14.75 8.06
C GLU A 133 -10.55 -16.25 8.26
N LYS A 134 -9.53 -16.81 7.62
CA LYS A 134 -9.21 -18.23 7.74
C LYS A 134 -8.75 -18.64 9.12
N TYR A 135 -8.23 -17.70 9.89
CA TYR A 135 -7.57 -17.96 11.17
C TYR A 135 -8.29 -17.33 12.35
N ARG A 136 -9.47 -16.82 12.12
CA ARG A 136 -10.31 -16.24 13.18
C ARG A 136 -11.14 -17.28 13.91
#